data_f332f5d6ccfcdbcbb275738b372385ad
#
_entry.id   f332f5d6ccfcdbcbb275738b372385ad
#
_cell.length_a   1.000
_cell.length_b   1.000
_cell.length_c   1.000
_cell.angle_alpha   90.00
_cell.angle_beta   90.00
_cell.angle_gamma   90.00
#
_symmetry.space_group_name_H-M   'P 1'
#
loop_
_entity.id
_entity.type
_entity.pdbx_description
1 polymer ?
#
loop_
_entity_poly.entity_id
_entity_poly.type
_entity_poly.pdbx_seq_one_letter_code
_entity_poly.pdbx_strand_id
1 'polypeptide(L)'
;MHALKTKISTHQNKLKNLSTRIFNGKSLILSQSTAYEVIETFDLTQIRYYAPEVRKYKEPLVFVVPLAINMSIYDLYPYRSLVKYFQQQGFAVYVIDWGKLNIHNRHFNFLTFIDHYIPLCIKSI
;
A
#
# COMPACT_ATOMS: atom_id res chain seq x y z
N MET A 1 -16.29 -27.65 -34.68
CA MET A 1 -14.84 -27.60 -34.45
C MET A 1 -14.34 -26.33 -33.75
N HIS A 2 -14.98 -25.18 -33.90
CA HIS A 2 -14.57 -23.91 -33.26
C HIS A 2 -14.82 -23.90 -31.72
N ALA A 3 -15.93 -24.44 -31.25
CA ALA A 3 -16.29 -24.42 -29.83
C ALA A 3 -15.36 -25.26 -28.91
N LEU A 4 -14.79 -26.37 -29.45
CA LEU A 4 -13.85 -27.19 -28.68
C LEU A 4 -12.49 -26.51 -28.49
N LYS A 5 -11.99 -25.80 -29.51
CA LYS A 5 -10.71 -25.04 -29.40
C LYS A 5 -10.80 -23.95 -28.38
N THR A 6 -11.93 -23.23 -28.29
CA THR A 6 -12.14 -22.17 -27.32
C THR A 6 -12.19 -22.69 -25.87
N LYS A 7 -12.85 -23.84 -25.63
CA LYS A 7 -12.89 -24.47 -24.29
C LYS A 7 -11.50 -24.95 -23.82
N ILE A 8 -10.70 -25.52 -24.71
CA ILE A 8 -9.35 -26.01 -24.39
C ILE A 8 -8.42 -24.81 -24.02
N SER A 9 -8.47 -23.73 -24.81
CA SER A 9 -7.73 -22.53 -24.54
C SER A 9 -8.09 -21.90 -23.18
N THR A 10 -9.36 -21.87 -22.82
CA THR A 10 -9.84 -21.35 -21.54
C THR A 10 -9.35 -22.18 -20.35
N HIS A 11 -9.33 -23.51 -20.49
CA HIS A 11 -8.82 -24.42 -19.47
C HIS A 11 -7.28 -24.29 -19.28
N GLN A 12 -6.54 -24.19 -20.37
CA GLN A 12 -5.09 -23.99 -20.30
C GLN A 12 -4.72 -22.67 -19.65
N ASN A 13 -5.46 -21.59 -19.94
CA ASN A 13 -5.26 -20.29 -19.30
C ASN A 13 -5.60 -20.31 -17.80
N LYS A 14 -6.65 -21.07 -17.40
CA LYS A 14 -6.98 -21.25 -15.97
C LYS A 14 -5.89 -22.01 -15.22
N LEU A 15 -5.35 -23.08 -15.80
CA LEU A 15 -4.26 -23.86 -15.21
C LEU A 15 -2.96 -23.06 -15.13
N LYS A 16 -2.62 -22.29 -16.17
CA LYS A 16 -1.45 -21.40 -16.16
C LYS A 16 -1.58 -20.33 -15.10
N ASN A 17 -2.75 -19.71 -14.98
CA ASN A 17 -3.02 -18.71 -13.95
C ASN A 17 -2.96 -19.29 -12.53
N LEU A 18 -3.43 -20.54 -12.36
CA LEU A 18 -3.37 -21.24 -11.08
C LEU A 18 -1.92 -21.56 -10.69
N SER A 19 -1.14 -22.11 -11.62
CA SER A 19 0.28 -22.40 -11.38
C SER A 19 1.08 -21.12 -11.06
N THR A 20 0.83 -20.03 -11.77
CA THR A 20 1.47 -18.73 -11.52
C THR A 20 1.11 -18.19 -10.13
N ARG A 21 -0.14 -18.38 -9.68
CA ARG A 21 -0.56 -17.98 -8.32
C ARG A 21 0.12 -18.80 -7.23
N ILE A 22 0.34 -20.09 -7.46
CA ILE A 22 0.94 -21.01 -6.49
C ILE A 22 2.47 -20.78 -6.41
N PHE A 23 3.14 -20.69 -7.57
CA PHE A 23 4.60 -20.66 -7.64
C PHE A 23 5.20 -19.25 -7.66
N ASN A 24 4.47 -18.23 -8.13
CA ASN A 24 4.94 -16.85 -8.26
C ASN A 24 3.96 -15.82 -7.67
N GLY A 25 3.31 -16.16 -6.58
CA GLY A 25 2.32 -15.27 -5.93
C GLY A 25 2.83 -13.85 -5.67
N LYS A 26 4.11 -13.71 -5.34
CA LYS A 26 4.74 -12.39 -5.11
C LYS A 26 4.84 -11.55 -6.40
N SER A 27 5.03 -12.15 -7.56
CA SER A 27 5.14 -11.43 -8.85
C SER A 27 3.79 -10.91 -9.36
N LEU A 28 2.68 -11.40 -8.80
CA LEU A 28 1.33 -10.96 -9.13
C LEU A 28 0.82 -9.82 -8.23
N ILE A 29 1.56 -9.52 -7.16
CA ILE A 29 1.21 -8.43 -6.25
C ILE A 29 1.80 -7.15 -6.80
N LEU A 30 0.98 -6.37 -7.51
CA LEU A 30 1.33 -5.06 -8.07
C LEU A 30 1.00 -3.92 -7.08
N SER A 31 0.54 -4.24 -5.89
CA SER A 31 0.25 -3.25 -4.86
C SER A 31 1.52 -2.62 -4.30
N GLN A 32 1.42 -1.39 -3.82
CA GLN A 32 2.54 -0.62 -3.27
C GLN A 32 3.69 -0.40 -4.29
N SER A 33 3.32 -0.20 -5.55
CA SER A 33 4.28 -0.03 -6.64
C SER A 33 4.77 1.41 -6.83
N THR A 34 4.11 2.38 -6.19
CA THR A 34 4.52 3.78 -6.24
C THR A 34 5.78 3.99 -5.40
N ALA A 35 6.81 4.60 -5.98
CA ALA A 35 8.06 4.86 -5.29
C ALA A 35 7.87 5.81 -4.10
N TYR A 36 8.50 5.50 -2.99
CA TYR A 36 8.43 6.28 -1.76
C TYR A 36 9.75 6.25 -0.99
N GLU A 37 9.91 7.17 -0.07
CA GLU A 37 10.97 7.19 0.94
C GLU A 37 10.37 6.92 2.32
N VAL A 38 11.07 6.16 3.16
CA VAL A 38 10.74 6.06 4.59
C VAL A 38 11.51 7.16 5.30
N ILE A 39 10.78 8.17 5.78
CA ILE A 39 11.39 9.33 6.44
C ILE A 39 11.60 9.12 7.93
N GLU A 40 10.78 8.28 8.56
CA GLU A 40 10.86 7.99 9.99
C GLU A 40 10.28 6.60 10.30
N THR A 41 10.75 5.98 11.37
CA THR A 41 10.25 4.70 11.87
C THR A 41 10.18 4.73 13.39
N PHE A 42 8.99 4.41 13.92
CA PHE A 42 8.71 4.28 15.35
C PHE A 42 8.21 2.85 15.62
N ASP A 43 9.04 2.02 16.23
CA ASP A 43 8.78 0.59 16.38
C ASP A 43 8.46 -0.08 15.03
N LEU A 44 7.19 -0.47 14.79
CA LEU A 44 6.72 -1.04 13.53
C LEU A 44 6.13 0.00 12.58
N THR A 45 5.83 1.19 13.08
CA THR A 45 5.16 2.26 12.34
C THR A 45 6.17 3.00 11.48
N GLN A 46 5.88 3.14 10.20
CA GLN A 46 6.70 3.86 9.24
C GLN A 46 5.94 5.04 8.66
N ILE A 47 6.64 6.16 8.47
CA ILE A 47 6.13 7.29 7.69
C ILE A 47 6.74 7.18 6.30
N ARG A 48 5.89 6.91 5.31
CA ARG A 48 6.26 6.87 3.89
C ARG A 48 5.97 8.21 3.24
N TYR A 49 6.95 8.75 2.57
CA TYR A 49 6.84 10.00 1.82
C TYR A 49 6.83 9.73 0.32
N TYR A 50 5.88 10.32 -0.37
CA TYR A 50 5.72 10.28 -1.82
C TYR A 50 5.88 11.70 -2.37
N ALA A 51 7.06 11.99 -2.90
CA ALA A 51 7.40 13.28 -3.44
C ALA A 51 6.66 13.55 -4.76
N PRO A 52 6.00 14.70 -4.94
CA PRO A 52 5.45 15.08 -6.23
C PRO A 52 6.59 15.48 -7.19
N GLU A 53 6.41 15.25 -8.50
CA GLU A 53 7.35 15.75 -9.51
C GLU A 53 7.45 17.28 -9.48
N VAL A 54 6.30 17.94 -9.35
CA VAL A 54 6.19 19.39 -9.17
C VAL A 54 5.23 19.65 -8.01
N ARG A 55 5.75 20.24 -6.94
CA ARG A 55 4.91 20.61 -5.79
C ARG A 55 4.06 21.82 -6.10
N LYS A 56 2.73 21.67 -6.07
CA LYS A 56 1.76 22.75 -6.33
C LYS A 56 1.10 23.26 -5.04
N TYR A 57 1.02 22.41 -4.01
CA TYR A 57 0.35 22.73 -2.75
C TYR A 57 1.35 22.76 -1.61
N LYS A 58 1.21 23.76 -0.74
CA LYS A 58 2.07 23.92 0.43
C LYS A 58 1.74 22.86 1.48
N GLU A 59 0.46 22.66 1.71
CA GLU A 59 -0.06 21.70 2.69
C GLU A 59 0.13 20.26 2.19
N PRO A 60 0.69 19.36 2.99
CA PRO A 60 0.80 17.96 2.64
C PRO A 60 -0.54 17.22 2.84
N LEU A 61 -0.69 16.09 2.19
CA LEU A 61 -1.74 15.11 2.47
C LEU A 61 -1.16 13.99 3.32
N VAL A 62 -1.84 13.68 4.42
CA VAL A 62 -1.45 12.58 5.31
C VAL A 62 -2.54 11.52 5.29
N PHE A 63 -2.20 10.32 4.83
CA PHE A 63 -3.05 9.15 4.89
C PHE A 63 -2.68 8.29 6.09
N VAL A 64 -3.66 8.03 6.94
CA VAL A 64 -3.52 7.13 8.07
C VAL A 64 -4.13 5.79 7.68
N VAL A 65 -3.33 4.73 7.67
CA VAL A 65 -3.81 3.39 7.31
C VAL A 65 -4.76 2.88 8.40
N PRO A 66 -5.93 2.33 8.05
CA PRO A 66 -6.78 1.66 9.04
C PRO A 66 -6.05 0.50 9.72
N LEU A 67 -6.23 0.33 11.03
CA LEU A 67 -5.50 -0.67 11.83
C LEU A 67 -5.69 -2.14 11.38
N ALA A 68 -6.82 -2.44 10.78
CA ALA A 68 -7.16 -3.78 10.32
C ALA A 68 -6.71 -4.09 8.87
N ILE A 69 -6.16 -3.10 8.18
CA ILE A 69 -5.83 -3.18 6.75
C ILE A 69 -4.40 -2.69 6.56
N ASN A 70 -3.71 -3.23 5.58
CA ASN A 70 -2.37 -2.75 5.25
C ASN A 70 -2.42 -1.55 4.27
N MET A 71 -1.28 -0.93 4.05
CA MET A 71 -1.08 0.23 3.19
C MET A 71 -1.53 0.02 1.72
N SER A 72 -1.72 -1.23 1.27
CA SER A 72 -2.15 -1.54 -0.10
C SER A 72 -3.48 -0.88 -0.49
N ILE A 73 -4.33 -0.51 0.47
CA ILE A 73 -5.59 0.19 0.19
C ILE A 73 -5.37 1.53 -0.53
N TYR A 74 -4.25 2.20 -0.26
CA TYR A 74 -3.91 3.50 -0.86
C TYR A 74 -3.04 3.38 -2.11
N ASP A 75 -2.41 2.21 -2.32
CA ASP A 75 -1.57 1.92 -3.49
C ASP A 75 -1.84 0.52 -4.01
N LEU A 76 -3.07 0.30 -4.50
CA LEU A 76 -3.59 -1.03 -4.82
C LEU A 76 -2.99 -1.59 -6.11
N TYR A 77 -2.94 -0.77 -7.16
CA TYR A 77 -2.37 -1.10 -8.47
C TYR A 77 -1.75 0.15 -9.12
N PRO A 78 -0.85 0.02 -10.11
CA PRO A 78 -0.21 1.15 -10.78
C PRO A 78 -1.19 2.19 -11.37
N TYR A 79 -2.39 1.73 -11.75
CA TYR A 79 -3.47 2.56 -12.31
C TYR A 79 -4.63 2.80 -11.34
N ARG A 80 -4.55 2.27 -10.11
CA ARG A 80 -5.52 2.45 -9.02
C ARG A 80 -4.79 2.74 -7.72
N SER A 81 -3.93 3.75 -7.75
CA SER A 81 -3.18 4.22 -6.60
C SER A 81 -3.65 5.62 -6.24
N LEU A 82 -4.19 5.76 -5.04
CA LEU A 82 -4.62 7.03 -4.50
C LEU A 82 -3.42 7.92 -4.19
N VAL A 83 -2.35 7.34 -3.66
CA VAL A 83 -1.07 8.02 -3.41
C VAL A 83 -0.51 8.61 -4.70
N LYS A 84 -0.42 7.80 -5.75
CA LYS A 84 0.07 8.22 -7.05
C LYS A 84 -0.79 9.32 -7.66
N TYR A 85 -2.10 9.21 -7.53
CA TYR A 85 -3.02 10.24 -8.01
C TYR A 85 -2.71 11.60 -7.39
N PHE A 86 -2.66 11.70 -6.06
CA PHE A 86 -2.39 12.97 -5.38
C PHE A 86 -0.95 13.46 -5.59
N GLN A 87 0.02 12.56 -5.66
CA GLN A 87 1.39 12.87 -6.05
C GLN A 87 1.44 13.57 -7.42
N GLN A 88 0.72 13.03 -8.41
CA GLN A 88 0.62 13.63 -9.76
C GLN A 88 -0.14 14.95 -9.78
N GLN A 89 -1.08 15.18 -8.85
CA GLN A 89 -1.73 16.47 -8.69
C GLN A 89 -0.83 17.54 -8.06
N GLY A 90 0.33 17.17 -7.54
CA GLY A 90 1.32 18.08 -6.97
C GLY A 90 1.27 18.20 -5.45
N PHE A 91 0.64 17.24 -4.76
CA PHE A 91 0.69 17.15 -3.31
C PHE A 91 1.91 16.37 -2.84
N ALA A 92 2.56 16.84 -1.79
CA ALA A 92 3.41 16.01 -0.95
C ALA A 92 2.51 15.04 -0.18
N VAL A 93 2.66 13.73 -0.40
CA VAL A 93 1.80 12.72 0.24
C VAL A 93 2.61 11.96 1.27
N TYR A 94 2.05 11.84 2.47
CA TYR A 94 2.60 11.02 3.55
C TYR A 94 1.62 9.91 3.89
N VAL A 95 2.13 8.73 4.16
CA VAL A 95 1.32 7.58 4.62
C VAL A 95 1.90 7.06 5.91
N ILE A 96 1.07 7.04 6.96
CA ILE A 96 1.40 6.39 8.23
C ILE A 96 1.02 4.92 8.10
N ASP A 97 2.04 4.06 7.95
CA ASP A 97 1.90 2.61 7.83
C ASP A 97 2.28 1.96 9.15
N TRP A 98 1.31 1.28 9.78
CA TRP A 98 1.49 0.62 11.08
C TRP A 98 2.41 -0.60 11.04
N GLY A 99 2.82 -1.05 9.85
CA GLY A 99 3.55 -2.30 9.69
C GLY A 99 2.68 -3.53 9.95
N LYS A 100 3.32 -4.65 10.23
CA LYS A 100 2.63 -5.91 10.54
C LYS A 100 2.61 -6.14 12.05
N LEU A 101 1.46 -5.95 12.65
CA LEU A 101 1.24 -6.32 14.04
C LEU A 101 1.34 -7.85 14.21
N ASN A 102 1.95 -8.26 15.29
CA ASN A 102 2.13 -9.67 15.65
C ASN A 102 1.83 -9.88 17.15
N ILE A 103 1.97 -11.12 17.62
CA ILE A 103 1.66 -11.46 19.01
C ILE A 103 2.49 -10.69 20.05
N HIS A 104 3.68 -10.23 19.69
CA HIS A 104 4.52 -9.43 20.60
C HIS A 104 3.97 -8.02 20.80
N ASN A 105 3.15 -7.54 19.87
CA ASN A 105 2.49 -6.24 19.92
C ASN A 105 1.09 -6.28 20.55
N ARG A 106 0.70 -7.39 21.19
CA ARG A 106 -0.63 -7.57 21.82
C ARG A 106 -0.97 -6.55 22.91
N HIS A 107 0.03 -5.84 23.43
CA HIS A 107 -0.15 -4.77 24.40
C HIS A 107 -0.59 -3.45 23.76
N PHE A 108 -0.47 -3.32 22.42
CA PHE A 108 -0.96 -2.17 21.70
C PHE A 108 -2.48 -2.22 21.64
N ASN A 109 -3.11 -1.15 22.06
CA ASN A 109 -4.55 -0.95 21.94
C ASN A 109 -4.84 0.22 20.99
N PHE A 110 -6.11 0.45 20.70
CA PHE A 110 -6.53 1.52 19.81
C PHE A 110 -6.04 2.90 20.26
N LEU A 111 -6.08 3.18 21.57
CA LEU A 111 -5.61 4.44 22.13
C LEU A 111 -4.11 4.63 21.95
N THR A 112 -3.32 3.56 22.01
CA THR A 112 -1.87 3.63 21.74
C THR A 112 -1.59 4.24 20.36
N PHE A 113 -2.37 3.88 19.35
CA PHE A 113 -2.19 4.44 17.99
C PHE A 113 -2.65 5.90 17.92
N ILE A 114 -3.78 6.24 18.52
CA ILE A 114 -4.35 7.59 18.45
C ILE A 114 -3.59 8.57 19.33
N ASP A 115 -3.31 8.21 20.58
CA ASP A 115 -2.78 9.14 21.57
C ASP A 115 -1.25 9.22 21.52
N HIS A 116 -0.58 8.22 20.97
CA HIS A 116 0.89 8.17 20.94
C HIS A 116 1.46 8.24 19.52
N TYR A 117 1.15 7.25 18.68
CA TYR A 117 1.82 7.15 17.37
C TYR A 117 1.38 8.21 16.36
N ILE A 118 0.08 8.54 16.26
CA ILE A 118 -0.38 9.58 15.33
C ILE A 118 0.25 10.94 15.66
N PRO A 119 0.24 11.43 16.93
CA PRO A 119 0.90 12.68 17.27
C PRO A 119 2.40 12.68 16.98
N LEU A 120 3.10 11.56 17.22
CA LEU A 120 4.52 11.44 16.87
C LEU A 120 4.74 11.58 15.36
N CYS A 121 3.97 10.85 14.58
CA CYS A 121 4.09 10.90 13.12
C CYS A 121 3.79 12.29 12.56
N ILE A 122 2.75 12.97 13.07
CA ILE A 122 2.40 14.32 12.61
C ILE A 122 3.49 15.34 12.95
N LYS A 123 4.20 15.17 14.06
CA LYS A 123 5.33 16.06 14.41
C LYS A 123 6.55 15.88 13.50
N SER A 124 6.68 14.70 12.86
CA SER A 124 7.79 14.39 11.95
C SER A 124 7.52 14.80 10.50
N ILE A 125 6.28 15.17 10.16
CA ILE A 125 5.84 15.66 8.85
C ILE A 125 5.88 17.19 8.81
#